data_ecf9182167cd07eeeeebdf10aa9dc2a5
#
_entry.id   ecf9182167cd07eeeeebdf10aa9dc2a5
#
_cell.length_a   1.000
_cell.length_b   1.000
_cell.length_c   1.000
_cell.angle_alpha   90.00
_cell.angle_beta   90.00
_cell.angle_gamma   90.00
#
_symmetry.space_group_name_H-M   'P 1'
#
loop_
_entity.id
_entity.type
_entity.pdbx_description
1 polymer ?
#
loop_
_entity_poly.entity_id
_entity_poly.type
_entity_poly.pdbx_seq_one_letter_code
_entity_poly.pdbx_strand_id
1 'polypeptide(L)'
;MLINNRIYNIDTNSRHWAISLALIVILSVIMTFIPFVGLCLSLMFFRQRFAPILFIIFSFYFGWFYEPQMDLLVHYEHFHRIADKSLVEQWMDSGTSKYGKEIYPVLFKYFIGLIADNRNFFSACACVVYTSLFIFGVVKPLQPLYMQKMSIPAWLLFLGVIFTVEYYWFLGFRFWSGAFVFTGFYLRSLNSGAVKYLWLSALCICFHYSLLALCVAAVLNLLLRYRFKVYYLILIVSFIVRFAKIAFVTNIAQFGIFENYVKESVRNQNIIQSVGKYAEEIREYGNQFYLLRETIAVFGVLAVIYILYKKIGKEFWEQNVKFWGFCILLLSFANFGYVSLTFYDRFFKLAVLFLYVFTYMWVMDIQSKLSFKSQLLITMVTII
;
A
#
# COMPACT_ATOMS: atom_id res chain seq x y z
N MET A 1 7.50 10.02 -20.48
CA MET A 1 8.59 10.65 -19.72
C MET A 1 7.96 11.44 -18.60
N LEU A 2 7.78 10.77 -17.44
CA LEU A 2 6.86 11.24 -16.39
C LEU A 2 7.43 12.34 -15.47
N ILE A 3 8.74 12.57 -15.49
CA ILE A 3 9.38 13.58 -14.65
C ILE A 3 10.55 14.17 -15.43
N ASN A 4 10.39 15.41 -15.88
CA ASN A 4 11.52 16.19 -16.41
C ASN A 4 12.56 16.34 -15.29
N ASN A 5 13.76 15.83 -15.51
CA ASN A 5 14.92 15.96 -14.60
C ASN A 5 15.36 17.43 -14.47
N ARG A 6 14.54 18.28 -13.87
CA ARG A 6 15.01 19.55 -13.35
C ARG A 6 15.73 19.26 -12.04
N ILE A 7 17.07 19.20 -12.13
CA ILE A 7 17.95 19.19 -10.96
C ILE A 7 17.75 20.52 -10.24
N TYR A 8 16.98 20.50 -9.15
CA TYR A 8 16.86 21.65 -8.28
C TYR A 8 18.11 21.71 -7.41
N ASN A 9 18.90 22.79 -7.55
CA ASN A 9 19.92 23.15 -6.59
C ASN A 9 19.25 23.43 -5.24
N ILE A 10 19.43 22.51 -4.31
CA ILE A 10 18.97 22.67 -2.92
C ILE A 10 20.02 23.52 -2.22
N ASP A 11 19.66 24.77 -2.00
CA ASP A 11 20.48 25.73 -1.25
C ASP A 11 20.63 25.25 0.20
N THR A 12 21.83 24.82 0.58
CA THR A 12 22.16 24.22 1.88
C THR A 12 22.45 25.32 2.90
N ASN A 13 21.45 26.09 3.27
CA ASN A 13 21.61 27.18 4.22
C ASN A 13 21.66 26.63 5.67
N SER A 14 22.67 27.01 6.44
CA SER A 14 22.95 26.55 7.82
C SER A 14 21.76 26.73 8.80
N ARG A 15 20.88 27.70 8.56
CA ARG A 15 19.66 27.91 9.34
C ARG A 15 18.68 26.71 9.32
N HIS A 16 18.67 25.95 8.23
CA HIS A 16 17.82 24.76 8.14
C HIS A 16 18.25 23.62 9.08
N TRP A 17 19.55 23.55 9.43
CA TRP A 17 20.06 22.55 10.37
C TRP A 17 19.55 22.75 11.80
N ALA A 18 19.58 23.99 12.30
CA ALA A 18 19.11 24.30 13.66
C ALA A 18 17.60 24.03 13.79
N ILE A 19 16.81 24.42 12.78
CA ILE A 19 15.37 24.15 12.76
C ILE A 19 15.10 22.63 12.72
N SER A 20 15.84 21.90 11.88
CA SER A 20 15.69 20.43 11.79
C SER A 20 16.05 19.76 13.11
N LEU A 21 17.12 20.19 13.78
CA LEU A 21 17.52 19.65 15.06
C LEU A 21 16.48 19.95 16.17
N ALA A 22 15.99 21.18 16.22
CA ALA A 22 14.92 21.55 17.16
C ALA A 22 13.65 20.74 16.92
N LEU A 23 13.25 20.52 15.67
CA LEU A 23 12.12 19.68 15.32
C LEU A 23 12.35 18.22 15.76
N ILE A 24 13.55 17.68 15.55
CA ILE A 24 13.91 16.33 16.02
C ILE A 24 13.69 16.21 17.52
N VAL A 25 14.20 17.17 18.31
CA VAL A 25 14.08 17.16 19.76
C VAL A 25 12.60 17.25 20.18
N ILE A 26 11.85 18.22 19.63
CA ILE A 26 10.42 18.40 19.95
C ILE A 26 9.62 17.15 19.60
N LEU A 27 9.82 16.62 18.40
CA LEU A 27 9.12 15.42 17.93
C LEU A 27 9.50 14.19 18.76
N SER A 28 10.76 14.06 19.17
CA SER A 28 11.20 12.96 20.05
C SER A 28 10.53 13.02 21.42
N VAL A 29 10.35 14.22 21.98
CA VAL A 29 9.63 14.41 23.25
C VAL A 29 8.15 14.03 23.06
N ILE A 30 7.50 14.53 22.02
CA ILE A 30 6.09 14.19 21.71
C ILE A 30 5.95 12.68 21.51
N MET A 31 6.89 12.07 20.79
CA MET A 31 6.91 10.64 20.49
C MET A 31 7.03 9.77 21.72
N THR A 32 7.77 10.22 22.74
CA THR A 32 7.90 9.52 24.02
C THR A 32 6.56 9.39 24.74
N PHE A 33 5.71 10.40 24.65
CA PHE A 33 4.41 10.42 25.32
C PHE A 33 3.25 9.95 24.44
N ILE A 34 3.26 10.32 23.16
CA ILE A 34 2.17 10.04 22.20
C ILE A 34 2.77 9.63 20.85
N PRO A 35 3.24 8.37 20.70
CA PRO A 35 3.96 7.90 19.50
C PRO A 35 3.23 8.18 18.17
N PHE A 36 1.92 7.98 18.15
CA PHE A 36 1.12 8.20 16.93
C PHE A 36 1.12 9.67 16.48
N VAL A 37 1.02 10.61 17.41
CA VAL A 37 1.05 12.05 17.08
C VAL A 37 2.42 12.46 16.55
N GLY A 38 3.49 11.96 17.17
CA GLY A 38 4.88 12.20 16.70
C GLY A 38 5.06 11.68 15.26
N LEU A 39 4.53 10.51 14.96
CA LEU A 39 4.56 9.93 13.63
C LEU A 39 3.79 10.79 12.61
N CYS A 40 2.56 11.19 12.92
CA CYS A 40 1.77 12.06 12.05
C CYS A 40 2.47 13.41 11.81
N LEU A 41 3.05 14.01 12.83
CA LEU A 41 3.80 15.25 12.70
C LEU A 41 5.06 15.07 11.84
N SER A 42 5.79 13.94 11.97
CA SER A 42 6.95 13.69 11.12
C SER A 42 6.60 13.62 9.62
N LEU A 43 5.39 13.15 9.29
CA LEU A 43 4.88 13.15 7.91
C LEU A 43 4.70 14.56 7.34
N MET A 44 4.29 15.52 8.16
CA MET A 44 4.12 16.92 7.72
C MET A 44 5.43 17.58 7.28
N PHE A 45 6.56 17.05 7.73
CA PHE A 45 7.89 17.57 7.42
C PHE A 45 8.61 16.82 6.29
N PHE A 46 7.93 16.00 5.49
CA PHE A 46 8.55 15.24 4.39
C PHE A 46 9.35 16.07 3.38
N ARG A 47 9.13 17.37 3.32
CA ARG A 47 9.95 18.27 2.51
C ARG A 47 11.37 18.45 3.04
N GLN A 48 11.59 18.18 4.33
CA GLN A 48 12.92 18.27 4.93
C GLN A 48 13.77 17.07 4.55
N ARG A 49 15.04 17.29 4.28
CA ARG A 49 15.99 16.25 3.84
C ARG A 49 16.09 15.07 4.82
N PHE A 50 15.88 15.35 6.12
CA PHE A 50 15.96 14.35 7.19
C PHE A 50 14.63 13.73 7.58
N ALA A 51 13.50 14.20 7.03
CA ALA A 51 12.20 13.70 7.39
C ALA A 51 12.04 12.17 7.22
N PRO A 52 12.56 11.53 6.15
CA PRO A 52 12.51 10.08 6.01
C PRO A 52 13.22 9.35 7.16
N ILE A 53 14.36 9.86 7.62
CA ILE A 53 15.12 9.27 8.73
C ILE A 53 14.33 9.41 10.04
N LEU A 54 13.77 10.61 10.29
CA LEU A 54 12.92 10.84 11.45
C LEU A 54 11.72 9.91 11.45
N PHE A 55 11.09 9.72 10.29
CA PHE A 55 9.94 8.85 10.16
C PHE A 55 10.29 7.40 10.48
N ILE A 56 11.48 6.92 10.08
CA ILE A 56 11.98 5.59 10.42
C ILE A 56 12.24 5.47 11.93
N ILE A 57 12.90 6.47 12.56
CA ILE A 57 13.15 6.48 14.01
C ILE A 57 11.84 6.43 14.78
N PHE A 58 10.86 7.25 14.41
CA PHE A 58 9.56 7.27 15.06
C PHE A 58 8.77 5.99 14.84
N SER A 59 8.95 5.35 13.68
CA SER A 59 8.36 4.04 13.44
C SER A 59 8.90 2.97 14.37
N PHE A 60 10.18 3.03 14.73
CA PHE A 60 10.75 2.15 15.73
C PHE A 60 10.06 2.33 17.10
N TYR A 61 9.95 3.57 17.57
CA TYR A 61 9.26 3.86 18.82
C TYR A 61 7.78 3.45 18.78
N PHE A 62 7.09 3.77 17.70
CA PHE A 62 5.70 3.36 17.54
C PHE A 62 5.53 1.85 17.62
N GLY A 63 6.32 1.09 16.89
CA GLY A 63 6.29 -0.36 16.92
C GLY A 63 6.71 -0.96 18.27
N TRP A 64 7.60 -0.28 19.01
CA TRP A 64 8.02 -0.71 20.36
C TRP A 64 6.90 -0.66 21.37
N PHE A 65 6.05 0.37 21.30
CA PHE A 65 4.92 0.53 22.22
C PHE A 65 3.64 -0.14 21.73
N TYR A 66 3.62 -0.58 20.49
CA TYR A 66 2.45 -1.24 19.90
C TYR A 66 2.51 -2.75 20.11
N GLU A 67 1.54 -3.29 20.81
CA GLU A 67 1.45 -4.74 21.01
C GLU A 67 1.18 -5.47 19.67
N PRO A 68 1.99 -6.50 19.33
CA PRO A 68 1.70 -7.29 18.13
C PRO A 68 0.34 -7.95 18.24
N GLN A 69 -0.42 -7.83 17.16
CA GLN A 69 -1.77 -8.39 17.01
C GLN A 69 -1.88 -9.11 15.65
N MET A 70 -2.94 -9.88 15.45
CA MET A 70 -3.26 -10.55 14.18
C MET A 70 -2.06 -11.33 13.60
N ASP A 71 -1.72 -11.07 12.34
CA ASP A 71 -0.64 -11.76 11.61
C ASP A 71 0.74 -11.55 12.27
N LEU A 72 1.01 -10.36 12.77
CA LEU A 72 2.28 -10.05 13.45
C LEU A 72 2.43 -10.84 14.74
N LEU A 73 1.37 -11.02 15.53
CA LEU A 73 1.40 -11.85 16.75
C LEU A 73 1.70 -13.30 16.43
N VAL A 74 1.04 -13.88 15.43
CA VAL A 74 1.28 -15.25 14.98
C VAL A 74 2.74 -15.43 14.54
N HIS A 75 3.30 -14.44 13.86
CA HIS A 75 4.70 -14.47 13.45
C HIS A 75 5.66 -14.32 14.61
N TYR A 76 5.32 -13.52 15.62
CA TYR A 76 6.10 -13.41 16.85
C TYR A 76 6.09 -14.72 17.65
N GLU A 77 4.93 -15.32 17.88
CA GLU A 77 4.81 -16.58 18.59
C GLU A 77 5.60 -17.73 17.91
N HIS A 78 5.59 -17.73 16.59
CA HIS A 78 6.43 -18.67 15.83
C HIS A 78 7.91 -18.32 15.98
N PHE A 79 8.28 -17.05 15.91
CA PHE A 79 9.67 -16.58 16.09
C PHE A 79 10.20 -16.97 17.47
N HIS A 80 9.47 -16.71 18.53
CA HIS A 80 9.87 -17.04 19.91
C HIS A 80 10.21 -18.54 20.09
N ARG A 81 9.53 -19.42 19.35
CA ARG A 81 9.81 -20.87 19.38
C ARG A 81 11.05 -21.32 18.61
N ILE A 82 11.55 -20.48 17.71
CA ILE A 82 12.65 -20.83 16.80
C ILE A 82 13.80 -19.82 16.82
N ALA A 83 13.78 -18.86 17.75
CA ALA A 83 14.75 -17.77 17.78
C ALA A 83 16.20 -18.22 17.96
N ASP A 84 16.40 -19.32 18.68
CA ASP A 84 17.70 -19.96 18.95
C ASP A 84 18.18 -20.89 17.83
N LYS A 85 17.34 -21.17 16.84
CA LYS A 85 17.64 -22.09 15.76
C LYS A 85 18.48 -21.44 14.66
N SER A 86 19.31 -22.24 13.98
CA SER A 86 20.04 -21.80 12.80
C SER A 86 19.08 -21.42 11.64
N LEU A 87 19.58 -20.64 10.67
CA LEU A 87 18.79 -20.25 9.49
C LEU A 87 18.21 -21.46 8.74
N VAL A 88 18.99 -22.55 8.62
CA VAL A 88 18.57 -23.75 7.92
C VAL A 88 17.42 -24.44 8.67
N GLU A 89 17.52 -24.55 10.00
CA GLU A 89 16.44 -25.12 10.82
C GLU A 89 15.18 -24.27 10.78
N GLN A 90 15.32 -22.93 10.86
CA GLN A 90 14.17 -22.01 10.71
C GLN A 90 13.52 -22.15 9.34
N TRP A 91 14.32 -22.34 8.28
CA TRP A 91 13.81 -22.59 6.93
C TRP A 91 13.06 -23.92 6.84
N MET A 92 13.58 -24.99 7.44
CA MET A 92 12.92 -26.30 7.48
C MET A 92 11.59 -26.24 8.25
N ASP A 93 11.59 -25.60 9.41
CA ASP A 93 10.38 -25.41 10.24
C ASP A 93 9.31 -24.57 9.54
N SER A 94 9.72 -23.58 8.74
CA SER A 94 8.77 -22.75 7.98
C SER A 94 7.95 -23.55 6.96
N GLY A 95 8.50 -24.66 6.46
CA GLY A 95 7.82 -25.54 5.53
C GLY A 95 6.68 -26.36 6.12
N THR A 96 6.66 -26.50 7.44
CA THR A 96 5.58 -27.16 8.18
C THR A 96 4.51 -26.16 8.64
N SER A 97 4.78 -24.86 8.49
CA SER A 97 3.84 -23.82 8.89
C SER A 97 2.70 -23.68 7.87
N LYS A 98 1.54 -23.32 8.38
CA LYS A 98 0.33 -23.02 7.60
C LYS A 98 0.54 -21.97 6.49
N TYR A 99 1.56 -21.13 6.62
CA TYR A 99 1.84 -19.99 5.75
C TYR A 99 2.82 -20.27 4.60
N GLY A 100 3.34 -21.51 4.46
CA GLY A 100 4.28 -21.88 3.42
C GLY A 100 5.69 -21.29 3.60
N LYS A 101 6.56 -21.58 2.64
CA LYS A 101 7.98 -21.15 2.67
C LYS A 101 8.17 -19.79 2.00
N GLU A 102 7.82 -18.71 2.68
CA GLU A 102 8.16 -17.36 2.21
C GLU A 102 9.55 -16.96 2.72
N ILE A 103 10.39 -16.43 1.84
CA ILE A 103 11.81 -16.13 2.14
C ILE A 103 11.91 -14.99 3.17
N TYR A 104 11.17 -13.91 2.95
CA TYR A 104 11.28 -12.70 3.78
C TYR A 104 10.96 -12.93 5.27
N PRO A 105 9.86 -13.61 5.66
CA PRO A 105 9.58 -13.82 7.08
C PRO A 105 10.63 -14.69 7.78
N VAL A 106 11.25 -15.63 7.07
CA VAL A 106 12.31 -16.47 7.63
C VAL A 106 13.57 -15.64 7.88
N LEU A 107 14.01 -14.89 6.87
CA LEU A 107 15.17 -13.99 7.02
C LEU A 107 14.93 -12.94 8.09
N PHE A 108 13.74 -12.33 8.12
CA PHE A 108 13.39 -11.33 9.11
C PHE A 108 13.50 -11.88 10.54
N LYS A 109 12.92 -13.05 10.80
CA LYS A 109 12.97 -13.71 12.11
C LYS A 109 14.39 -14.06 12.49
N TYR A 110 15.17 -14.63 11.58
CA TYR A 110 16.56 -15.00 11.82
C TYR A 110 17.40 -13.79 12.24
N PHE A 111 17.37 -12.70 11.45
CA PHE A 111 18.17 -11.52 11.77
C PHE A 111 17.76 -10.84 13.09
N ILE A 112 16.47 -10.88 13.45
CA ILE A 112 16.02 -10.35 14.75
C ILE A 112 16.47 -11.25 15.89
N GLY A 113 16.42 -12.58 15.73
CA GLY A 113 16.88 -13.55 16.72
C GLY A 113 18.35 -13.41 17.06
N LEU A 114 19.19 -12.97 16.10
CA LEU A 114 20.60 -12.67 16.37
C LEU A 114 20.80 -11.50 17.34
N ILE A 115 19.79 -10.65 17.54
CA ILE A 115 19.89 -9.44 18.37
C ILE A 115 19.15 -9.64 19.67
N ALA A 116 17.88 -10.00 19.64
CA ALA A 116 17.07 -10.19 20.82
C ALA A 116 15.79 -10.99 20.51
N ASP A 117 15.44 -11.90 21.44
CA ASP A 117 14.10 -12.49 21.51
C ASP A 117 13.22 -11.64 22.44
N ASN A 118 12.68 -10.57 21.88
CA ASN A 118 11.83 -9.63 22.61
C ASN A 118 10.65 -9.20 21.74
N ARG A 119 9.45 -9.25 22.31
CA ARG A 119 8.18 -8.95 21.64
C ARG A 119 8.13 -7.52 21.08
N ASN A 120 8.51 -6.55 21.91
CA ASN A 120 8.47 -5.14 21.53
C ASN A 120 9.53 -4.83 20.46
N PHE A 121 10.71 -5.44 20.58
CA PHE A 121 11.77 -5.31 19.60
C PHE A 121 11.37 -5.90 18.23
N PHE A 122 10.73 -7.07 18.24
CA PHE A 122 10.21 -7.69 17.02
C PHE A 122 9.19 -6.78 16.31
N SER A 123 8.25 -6.22 17.07
CA SER A 123 7.23 -5.28 16.58
C SER A 123 7.87 -3.99 16.04
N ALA A 124 8.83 -3.43 16.76
CA ALA A 124 9.58 -2.24 16.35
C ALA A 124 10.32 -2.46 15.01
N CYS A 125 11.02 -3.59 14.89
CA CYS A 125 11.73 -3.94 13.65
C CYS A 125 10.77 -4.15 12.47
N ALA A 126 9.62 -4.80 12.69
CA ALA A 126 8.60 -4.96 11.65
C ALA A 126 8.10 -3.59 11.15
N CYS A 127 7.86 -2.67 12.08
CA CYS A 127 7.42 -1.31 11.79
C CYS A 127 8.48 -0.51 11.03
N VAL A 128 9.76 -0.63 11.40
CA VAL A 128 10.89 0.01 10.70
C VAL A 128 11.02 -0.48 9.27
N VAL A 129 10.98 -1.80 9.06
CA VAL A 129 11.09 -2.38 7.70
C VAL A 129 9.90 -1.96 6.86
N TYR A 130 8.68 -2.04 7.38
CA TYR A 130 7.47 -1.57 6.73
C TYR A 130 7.60 -0.11 6.28
N THR A 131 7.99 0.78 7.19
CA THR A 131 8.14 2.22 6.93
C THR A 131 9.25 2.51 5.91
N SER A 132 10.39 1.83 6.04
CA SER A 132 11.52 1.99 5.11
C SER A 132 11.11 1.61 3.69
N LEU A 133 10.38 0.52 3.54
CA LEU A 133 9.87 0.07 2.24
C LEU A 133 8.72 0.96 1.72
N PHE A 134 7.88 1.52 2.59
CA PHE A 134 6.91 2.54 2.22
C PHE A 134 7.58 3.79 1.67
N ILE A 135 8.61 4.30 2.35
CA ILE A 135 9.39 5.44 1.87
C ILE A 135 10.04 5.11 0.52
N PHE A 136 10.67 3.95 0.40
CA PHE A 136 11.30 3.49 -0.85
C PHE A 136 10.31 3.35 -1.99
N GLY A 137 9.15 2.72 -1.71
CA GLY A 137 8.17 2.30 -2.71
C GLY A 137 7.20 3.38 -3.14
N VAL A 138 6.81 4.25 -2.21
CA VAL A 138 5.76 5.25 -2.44
C VAL A 138 6.30 6.67 -2.37
N VAL A 139 6.95 7.03 -1.27
CA VAL A 139 7.33 8.43 -1.00
C VAL A 139 8.45 8.89 -1.92
N LYS A 140 9.53 8.12 -2.02
CA LYS A 140 10.71 8.48 -2.81
C LYS A 140 10.43 8.63 -4.32
N PRO A 141 9.64 7.80 -4.98
CA PRO A 141 9.23 8.02 -6.36
C PRO A 141 8.46 9.32 -6.60
N LEU A 142 7.74 9.81 -5.58
CA LEU A 142 6.98 11.06 -5.65
C LEU A 142 7.76 12.30 -5.22
N GLN A 143 9.00 12.12 -4.72
CA GLN A 143 9.83 13.22 -4.22
C GLN A 143 9.98 14.39 -5.19
N PRO A 144 10.24 14.19 -6.49
CA PRO A 144 10.35 15.32 -7.42
C PRO A 144 9.08 16.16 -7.53
N LEU A 145 7.92 15.60 -7.18
CA LEU A 145 6.65 16.31 -7.22
C LEU A 145 6.38 17.06 -5.93
N TYR A 146 6.49 16.42 -4.76
CA TYR A 146 6.16 17.09 -3.49
C TYR A 146 7.21 18.13 -3.06
N MET A 147 8.40 18.13 -3.66
CA MET A 147 9.37 19.20 -3.47
C MET A 147 8.99 20.48 -4.22
N GLN A 148 8.05 20.42 -5.17
CA GLN A 148 7.50 21.59 -5.85
C GLN A 148 6.43 22.28 -4.98
N LYS A 149 6.05 23.51 -5.39
CA LYS A 149 4.90 24.19 -4.76
C LYS A 149 3.62 23.41 -5.08
N MET A 150 2.93 22.93 -4.07
CA MET A 150 1.68 22.20 -4.20
C MET A 150 0.49 23.11 -3.98
N SER A 151 -0.55 22.95 -4.80
CA SER A 151 -1.88 23.49 -4.56
C SER A 151 -2.59 22.72 -3.43
N ILE A 152 -3.66 23.27 -2.85
CA ILE A 152 -4.44 22.60 -1.82
C ILE A 152 -4.92 21.20 -2.27
N PRO A 153 -5.51 21.03 -3.48
CA PRO A 153 -5.89 19.70 -3.96
C PRO A 153 -4.72 18.72 -4.04
N ALA A 154 -3.54 19.18 -4.49
CA ALA A 154 -2.35 18.35 -4.57
C ALA A 154 -1.89 17.90 -3.17
N TRP A 155 -1.97 18.79 -2.17
CA TRP A 155 -1.69 18.45 -0.77
C TRP A 155 -2.63 17.38 -0.24
N LEU A 156 -3.94 17.54 -0.45
CA LEU A 156 -4.94 16.58 0.00
C LEU A 156 -4.75 15.21 -0.66
N LEU A 157 -4.47 15.19 -1.97
CA LEU A 157 -4.16 13.94 -2.67
C LEU A 157 -2.88 13.30 -2.16
N PHE A 158 -1.84 14.08 -1.86
CA PHE A 158 -0.61 13.55 -1.26
C PHE A 158 -0.86 12.96 0.12
N LEU A 159 -1.66 13.61 0.96
CA LEU A 159 -2.11 13.05 2.23
C LEU A 159 -2.94 11.78 2.00
N GLY A 160 -3.83 11.77 1.00
CA GLY A 160 -4.55 10.57 0.58
C GLY A 160 -3.62 9.41 0.24
N VAL A 161 -2.53 9.65 -0.52
CA VAL A 161 -1.50 8.64 -0.81
C VAL A 161 -0.89 8.10 0.48
N ILE A 162 -0.56 8.97 1.45
CA ILE A 162 0.09 8.57 2.70
C ILE A 162 -0.87 7.81 3.62
N PHE A 163 -2.13 8.25 3.71
CA PHE A 163 -3.10 7.66 4.63
C PHE A 163 -3.96 6.54 4.03
N THR A 164 -3.87 6.28 2.72
CA THR A 164 -4.58 5.16 2.08
C THR A 164 -4.18 3.83 2.69
N VAL A 165 -2.90 3.68 3.02
CA VAL A 165 -2.39 2.53 3.76
C VAL A 165 -2.22 2.95 5.20
N GLU A 166 -3.21 2.60 6.03
CA GLU A 166 -3.23 2.95 7.45
C GLU A 166 -1.97 2.43 8.15
N TYR A 167 -1.41 3.24 9.03
CA TYR A 167 -0.09 2.93 9.59
C TYR A 167 -0.05 1.61 10.36
N TYR A 168 -1.13 1.23 11.05
CA TYR A 168 -1.22 -0.05 11.75
C TYR A 168 -1.21 -1.28 10.83
N TRP A 169 -1.25 -1.12 9.49
CA TRP A 169 -1.10 -2.21 8.53
C TRP A 169 0.29 -2.84 8.52
N PHE A 170 1.24 -2.30 9.28
CA PHE A 170 2.48 -3.03 9.56
C PHE A 170 2.22 -4.38 10.26
N LEU A 171 1.04 -4.59 10.84
CA LEU A 171 0.60 -5.90 11.34
C LEU A 171 0.57 -6.96 10.23
N GLY A 172 0.28 -6.57 9.00
CA GLY A 172 0.42 -7.42 7.80
C GLY A 172 1.74 -7.19 7.09
N PHE A 173 2.85 -7.09 7.83
CA PHE A 173 4.15 -6.63 7.36
C PHE A 173 4.69 -7.36 6.13
N ARG A 174 4.38 -8.63 5.96
CA ARG A 174 4.79 -9.41 4.79
C ARG A 174 4.18 -8.89 3.50
N PHE A 175 2.85 -8.79 3.48
CA PHE A 175 2.11 -8.35 2.29
C PHE A 175 2.47 -6.92 1.93
N TRP A 176 2.39 -5.99 2.89
CA TRP A 176 2.60 -4.58 2.61
C TRP A 176 4.05 -4.25 2.27
N SER A 177 5.00 -4.87 2.96
CA SER A 177 6.42 -4.72 2.61
C SER A 177 6.70 -5.15 1.16
N GLY A 178 6.17 -6.29 0.75
CA GLY A 178 6.29 -6.74 -0.63
C GLY A 178 5.54 -5.86 -1.63
N ALA A 179 4.35 -5.37 -1.28
CA ALA A 179 3.58 -4.44 -2.10
C ALA A 179 4.35 -3.13 -2.34
N PHE A 180 5.06 -2.61 -1.33
CA PHE A 180 5.89 -1.41 -1.49
C PHE A 180 7.14 -1.67 -2.33
N VAL A 181 7.77 -2.84 -2.22
CA VAL A 181 8.85 -3.25 -3.12
C VAL A 181 8.37 -3.27 -4.57
N PHE A 182 7.21 -3.91 -4.82
CA PHE A 182 6.60 -3.90 -6.14
C PHE A 182 6.35 -2.47 -6.63
N THR A 183 5.66 -1.66 -5.83
CA THR A 183 5.29 -0.27 -6.18
C THR A 183 6.52 0.55 -6.55
N GLY A 184 7.58 0.49 -5.75
CA GLY A 184 8.79 1.28 -5.97
C GLY A 184 9.52 0.92 -7.26
N PHE A 185 9.66 -0.35 -7.57
CA PHE A 185 10.27 -0.78 -8.82
C PHE A 185 9.34 -0.58 -10.02
N TYR A 186 8.05 -0.84 -9.87
CA TYR A 186 7.08 -0.65 -10.94
C TYR A 186 6.96 0.83 -11.36
N LEU A 187 6.86 1.76 -10.40
CA LEU A 187 6.86 3.19 -10.70
C LEU A 187 8.17 3.64 -11.38
N ARG A 188 9.32 3.11 -10.96
CA ARG A 188 10.59 3.37 -11.64
C ARG A 188 10.62 2.81 -13.06
N SER A 189 10.03 1.63 -13.28
CA SER A 189 9.90 1.05 -14.63
C SER A 189 9.05 1.95 -15.53
N LEU A 190 7.93 2.45 -15.03
CA LEU A 190 7.06 3.38 -15.76
C LEU A 190 7.78 4.69 -16.11
N ASN A 191 8.54 5.24 -15.15
CA ASN A 191 9.25 6.50 -15.33
C ASN A 191 10.43 6.41 -16.28
N SER A 192 11.24 5.35 -16.19
CA SER A 192 12.47 5.20 -16.97
C SER A 192 12.27 4.41 -18.27
N GLY A 193 11.17 3.66 -18.39
CA GLY A 193 10.96 2.68 -19.46
C GLY A 193 11.88 1.46 -19.36
N ALA A 194 12.69 1.34 -18.31
CA ALA A 194 13.68 0.28 -18.19
C ALA A 194 13.07 -1.02 -17.67
N VAL A 195 13.10 -2.05 -18.51
CA VAL A 195 12.55 -3.39 -18.24
C VAL A 195 13.15 -4.04 -16.99
N LYS A 196 14.42 -3.74 -16.65
CA LYS A 196 15.08 -4.25 -15.44
C LYS A 196 14.28 -3.98 -14.16
N TYR A 197 13.64 -2.82 -14.04
CA TYR A 197 12.84 -2.49 -12.86
C TYR A 197 11.53 -3.29 -12.80
N LEU A 198 10.99 -3.68 -13.95
CA LEU A 198 9.83 -4.57 -13.98
C LEU A 198 10.20 -5.97 -13.46
N TRP A 199 11.36 -6.50 -13.85
CA TRP A 199 11.87 -7.75 -13.28
C TRP A 199 12.14 -7.65 -11.79
N LEU A 200 12.75 -6.55 -11.34
CA LEU A 200 12.99 -6.32 -9.92
C LEU A 200 11.69 -6.20 -9.12
N SER A 201 10.59 -5.75 -9.72
CA SER A 201 9.29 -5.71 -9.03
C SER A 201 8.80 -7.11 -8.64
N ALA A 202 9.19 -8.17 -9.36
CA ALA A 202 8.84 -9.55 -9.03
C ALA A 202 9.46 -10.05 -7.71
N LEU A 203 10.47 -9.36 -7.16
CA LEU A 203 10.99 -9.65 -5.81
C LEU A 203 9.92 -9.57 -4.72
N CYS A 204 8.81 -8.90 -4.97
CA CYS A 204 7.66 -8.86 -4.05
C CYS A 204 7.14 -10.26 -3.68
N ILE A 205 7.28 -11.25 -4.58
CA ILE A 205 6.83 -12.62 -4.35
C ILE A 205 7.60 -13.28 -3.19
N CYS A 206 8.87 -12.89 -2.97
CA CYS A 206 9.67 -13.37 -1.85
C CYS A 206 9.10 -12.93 -0.49
N PHE A 207 8.31 -11.87 -0.47
CA PHE A 207 7.66 -11.35 0.73
C PHE A 207 6.32 -12.04 1.00
N HIS A 208 5.51 -12.20 -0.05
CA HIS A 208 4.19 -12.82 0.07
C HIS A 208 3.69 -13.35 -1.28
N TYR A 209 3.35 -14.63 -1.35
CA TYR A 209 2.97 -15.28 -2.62
C TYR A 209 1.77 -14.65 -3.32
N SER A 210 0.80 -14.10 -2.57
CA SER A 210 -0.37 -13.46 -3.20
C SER A 210 0.03 -12.26 -4.08
N LEU A 211 1.22 -11.68 -3.87
CA LEU A 211 1.74 -10.57 -4.68
C LEU A 211 2.13 -11.00 -6.11
N LEU A 212 2.13 -12.31 -6.40
CA LEU A 212 2.17 -12.80 -7.78
C LEU A 212 1.07 -12.17 -8.65
N ALA A 213 -0.10 -11.90 -8.06
CA ALA A 213 -1.20 -11.23 -8.76
C ALA A 213 -0.81 -9.84 -9.29
N LEU A 214 0.05 -9.09 -8.57
CA LEU A 214 0.59 -7.80 -9.06
C LEU A 214 1.48 -7.99 -10.29
N CYS A 215 2.33 -9.02 -10.26
CA CYS A 215 3.20 -9.34 -11.39
C CYS A 215 2.36 -9.76 -12.61
N VAL A 216 1.31 -10.56 -12.40
CA VAL A 216 0.37 -10.93 -13.47
C VAL A 216 -0.34 -9.69 -14.02
N ALA A 217 -0.83 -8.79 -13.15
CA ALA A 217 -1.45 -7.54 -13.59
C ALA A 217 -0.49 -6.68 -14.41
N ALA A 218 0.79 -6.59 -14.00
CA ALA A 218 1.81 -5.83 -14.73
C ALA A 218 2.10 -6.44 -16.11
N VAL A 219 2.21 -7.77 -16.19
CA VAL A 219 2.42 -8.49 -17.48
C VAL A 219 1.19 -8.32 -18.38
N LEU A 220 -0.02 -8.50 -17.86
CA LEU A 220 -1.25 -8.27 -18.60
C LEU A 220 -1.33 -6.85 -19.14
N ASN A 221 -0.93 -5.86 -18.35
CA ASN A 221 -0.87 -4.47 -18.77
C ASN A 221 0.05 -4.27 -19.99
N LEU A 222 1.17 -4.96 -20.04
CA LEU A 222 2.07 -4.94 -21.21
C LEU A 222 1.45 -5.64 -22.43
N LEU A 223 0.81 -6.79 -22.22
CA LEU A 223 0.21 -7.59 -23.30
C LEU A 223 -1.00 -6.91 -23.93
N LEU A 224 -1.83 -6.24 -23.15
CA LEU A 224 -3.03 -5.54 -23.63
C LEU A 224 -2.71 -4.30 -24.46
N ARG A 225 -1.46 -3.87 -24.53
CA ARG A 225 -0.97 -2.76 -25.38
C ARG A 225 -1.87 -1.52 -25.35
N TYR A 226 -2.33 -1.18 -24.13
CA TYR A 226 -3.14 0.04 -23.90
C TYR A 226 -4.48 0.10 -24.62
N ARG A 227 -5.09 -1.04 -24.88
CA ARG A 227 -6.44 -1.13 -25.46
C ARG A 227 -7.50 -0.79 -24.42
N PHE A 228 -7.80 0.49 -24.23
CA PHE A 228 -8.74 0.98 -23.21
C PHE A 228 -10.07 0.21 -23.13
N LYS A 229 -10.68 -0.10 -24.26
CA LYS A 229 -11.94 -0.84 -24.29
C LYS A 229 -11.84 -2.18 -23.57
N VAL A 230 -10.69 -2.86 -23.68
CA VAL A 230 -10.46 -4.15 -23.03
C VAL A 230 -10.31 -3.98 -21.52
N TYR A 231 -9.61 -2.94 -21.04
CA TYR A 231 -9.49 -2.66 -19.62
C TYR A 231 -10.86 -2.39 -18.97
N TYR A 232 -11.67 -1.55 -19.59
CA TYR A 232 -13.03 -1.26 -19.09
C TYR A 232 -13.95 -2.47 -19.17
N LEU A 233 -13.82 -3.31 -20.20
CA LEU A 233 -14.56 -4.57 -20.27
C LEU A 233 -14.17 -5.50 -19.10
N ILE A 234 -12.86 -5.67 -18.83
CA ILE A 234 -12.36 -6.46 -17.69
C ILE A 234 -12.91 -5.89 -16.38
N LEU A 235 -12.90 -4.57 -16.20
CA LEU A 235 -13.44 -3.91 -15.01
C LEU A 235 -14.93 -4.19 -14.85
N ILE A 236 -15.74 -4.03 -15.91
CA ILE A 236 -17.18 -4.29 -15.86
C ILE A 236 -17.46 -5.76 -15.51
N VAL A 237 -16.76 -6.69 -16.18
CA VAL A 237 -16.87 -8.12 -15.86
C VAL A 237 -16.48 -8.40 -14.42
N SER A 238 -15.43 -7.75 -13.90
CA SER A 238 -15.01 -7.93 -12.50
C SER A 238 -16.08 -7.46 -11.50
N PHE A 239 -16.80 -6.38 -11.79
CA PHE A 239 -17.93 -5.96 -10.96
C PHE A 239 -19.09 -6.94 -11.05
N ILE A 240 -19.41 -7.46 -12.23
CA ILE A 240 -20.45 -8.49 -12.40
C ILE A 240 -20.11 -9.73 -11.55
N VAL A 241 -18.85 -10.19 -11.62
CA VAL A 241 -18.37 -11.33 -10.82
C VAL A 241 -18.46 -11.04 -9.32
N ARG A 242 -18.11 -9.81 -8.90
CA ARG A 242 -18.26 -9.40 -7.49
C ARG A 242 -19.71 -9.46 -7.01
N PHE A 243 -20.67 -9.05 -7.83
CA PHE A 243 -22.09 -9.07 -7.49
C PHE A 243 -22.76 -10.42 -7.74
N ALA A 244 -22.19 -11.26 -8.62
CA ALA A 244 -22.65 -12.64 -8.80
C ALA A 244 -22.35 -13.44 -7.52
N LYS A 245 -23.38 -13.96 -6.91
CA LYS A 245 -23.29 -14.68 -5.62
C LYS A 245 -22.20 -15.76 -5.66
N ILE A 246 -21.59 -15.96 -4.52
CA ILE A 246 -20.53 -16.90 -4.12
C ILE A 246 -20.63 -18.30 -4.80
N ALA A 247 -21.84 -18.76 -5.16
CA ALA A 247 -22.08 -20.05 -5.80
C ALA A 247 -21.33 -20.24 -7.15
N PHE A 248 -21.10 -19.17 -7.91
CA PHE A 248 -20.34 -19.26 -9.17
C PHE A 248 -18.85 -19.42 -8.89
N VAL A 249 -18.36 -18.74 -7.87
CA VAL A 249 -16.93 -18.73 -7.54
C VAL A 249 -16.50 -19.99 -6.79
N THR A 250 -17.38 -20.58 -5.97
CA THR A 250 -17.13 -21.89 -5.34
C THR A 250 -16.96 -22.99 -6.38
N ASN A 251 -17.68 -22.94 -7.48
CA ASN A 251 -17.52 -23.91 -8.57
C ASN A 251 -16.19 -23.73 -9.35
N ILE A 252 -15.72 -22.48 -9.54
CA ILE A 252 -14.41 -22.22 -10.16
C ILE A 252 -13.26 -22.53 -9.19
N ALA A 253 -13.44 -22.33 -7.90
CA ALA A 253 -12.43 -22.60 -6.87
C ALA A 253 -12.09 -24.11 -6.74
N GLN A 254 -12.97 -25.02 -7.22
CA GLN A 254 -12.69 -26.44 -7.29
C GLN A 254 -11.53 -26.80 -8.25
N PHE A 255 -11.09 -25.85 -9.09
CA PHE A 255 -9.89 -26.02 -9.94
C PHE A 255 -8.55 -25.80 -9.22
N GLY A 256 -8.46 -26.01 -7.93
CA GLY A 256 -7.22 -26.27 -7.19
C GLY A 256 -6.36 -25.07 -6.79
N ILE A 257 -6.31 -24.00 -7.57
CA ILE A 257 -5.39 -22.86 -7.33
C ILE A 257 -5.90 -21.97 -6.17
N PHE A 258 -7.22 -21.92 -5.96
CA PHE A 258 -7.87 -21.08 -4.93
C PHE A 258 -8.39 -21.88 -3.73
N GLU A 259 -8.23 -23.19 -3.70
CA GLU A 259 -8.81 -24.07 -2.68
C GLU A 259 -8.40 -23.65 -1.25
N ASN A 260 -7.14 -23.27 -1.05
CA ASN A 260 -6.66 -22.83 0.26
C ASN A 260 -7.29 -21.49 0.70
N TYR A 261 -7.52 -20.57 -0.22
CA TYR A 261 -8.16 -19.29 0.08
C TYR A 261 -9.65 -19.44 0.38
N VAL A 262 -10.34 -20.35 -0.33
CA VAL A 262 -11.76 -20.66 -0.09
C VAL A 262 -11.91 -21.37 1.24
N LYS A 263 -11.07 -22.36 1.56
CA LYS A 263 -11.08 -23.06 2.85
C LYS A 263 -10.83 -22.09 4.02
N GLU A 264 -9.94 -21.12 3.86
CA GLU A 264 -9.68 -20.11 4.89
C GLU A 264 -10.87 -19.17 5.07
N SER A 265 -11.52 -18.76 3.99
CA SER A 265 -12.75 -17.94 4.02
C SER A 265 -13.89 -18.66 4.72
N VAL A 266 -14.14 -19.93 4.36
CA VAL A 266 -15.18 -20.79 4.99
C VAL A 266 -14.83 -21.07 6.45
N ARG A 267 -13.58 -21.33 6.78
CA ARG A 267 -13.16 -21.56 8.17
C ARG A 267 -13.33 -20.30 9.03
N ASN A 268 -13.04 -19.13 8.48
CA ASN A 268 -13.28 -17.86 9.18
C ASN A 268 -14.78 -17.63 9.40
N GLN A 269 -15.63 -17.99 8.45
CA GLN A 269 -17.09 -17.97 8.64
C GLN A 269 -17.54 -18.93 9.74
N ASN A 270 -17.03 -20.15 9.79
CA ASN A 270 -17.35 -21.14 10.83
C ASN A 270 -16.87 -20.72 12.23
N ILE A 271 -15.70 -20.07 12.34
CA ILE A 271 -15.22 -19.51 13.62
C ILE A 271 -16.17 -18.41 14.10
N ILE A 272 -16.78 -17.66 13.20
CA ILE A 272 -17.69 -16.56 13.53
C ILE A 272 -19.06 -17.06 13.94
N GLN A 273 -19.55 -18.16 13.37
CA GLN A 273 -20.77 -18.82 13.84
C GLN A 273 -20.66 -19.28 15.30
N SER A 274 -19.43 -19.54 15.78
CA SER A 274 -19.18 -19.94 17.18
C SER A 274 -19.16 -18.77 18.18
N VAL A 275 -19.11 -17.51 17.73
CA VAL A 275 -19.02 -16.30 18.59
C VAL A 275 -20.39 -15.64 18.83
N GLY A 276 -21.47 -16.18 18.24
CA GLY A 276 -22.82 -15.75 18.50
C GLY A 276 -23.37 -14.63 17.61
N LYS A 277 -24.71 -14.58 17.51
CA LYS A 277 -25.48 -13.63 16.67
C LYS A 277 -25.03 -12.17 16.75
N TYR A 278 -24.58 -11.72 17.92
CA TYR A 278 -24.19 -10.32 18.16
C TYR A 278 -22.88 -9.94 17.45
N ALA A 279 -21.96 -10.89 17.32
CA ALA A 279 -20.73 -10.67 16.56
C ALA A 279 -20.98 -10.69 15.04
N GLU A 280 -21.98 -11.43 14.58
CA GLU A 280 -22.41 -11.43 13.17
C GLU A 280 -23.04 -10.09 12.77
N GLU A 281 -23.92 -9.52 13.61
CA GLU A 281 -24.53 -8.22 13.35
C GLU A 281 -23.49 -7.08 13.30
N ILE A 282 -22.57 -7.02 14.27
CA ILE A 282 -21.50 -6.02 14.28
C ILE A 282 -20.60 -6.18 13.05
N ARG A 283 -20.32 -7.41 12.63
CA ARG A 283 -19.48 -7.66 11.45
C ARG A 283 -20.21 -7.31 10.16
N GLU A 284 -21.48 -7.63 10.04
CA GLU A 284 -22.27 -7.30 8.86
C GLU A 284 -22.41 -5.78 8.69
N TYR A 285 -22.70 -5.06 9.77
CA TYR A 285 -22.73 -3.59 9.79
C TYR A 285 -21.34 -3.00 9.55
N GLY A 286 -20.31 -3.52 10.21
CA GLY A 286 -18.93 -3.05 10.03
C GLY A 286 -18.43 -3.27 8.61
N ASN A 287 -18.70 -4.43 8.01
CA ASN A 287 -18.32 -4.74 6.63
C ASN A 287 -19.09 -3.89 5.60
N GLN A 288 -20.37 -3.62 5.81
CA GLN A 288 -21.17 -2.78 4.92
C GLN A 288 -20.70 -1.32 4.97
N PHE A 289 -20.43 -0.78 6.16
CA PHE A 289 -19.86 0.57 6.32
C PHE A 289 -18.48 0.69 5.68
N TYR A 290 -17.65 -0.31 5.88
CA TYR A 290 -16.31 -0.37 5.32
C TYR A 290 -16.35 -0.42 3.78
N LEU A 291 -17.16 -1.31 3.21
CA LEU A 291 -17.37 -1.43 1.77
C LEU A 291 -17.98 -0.14 1.16
N LEU A 292 -18.90 0.51 1.88
CA LEU A 292 -19.50 1.77 1.46
C LEU A 292 -18.44 2.87 1.44
N ARG A 293 -17.66 3.03 2.50
CA ARG A 293 -16.56 4.00 2.58
C ARG A 293 -15.57 3.85 1.43
N GLU A 294 -15.11 2.62 1.19
CA GLU A 294 -14.14 2.35 0.12
C GLU A 294 -14.75 2.57 -1.28
N THR A 295 -16.02 2.19 -1.45
CA THR A 295 -16.73 2.43 -2.70
C THR A 295 -16.85 3.93 -2.96
N ILE A 296 -17.23 4.73 -1.96
CA ILE A 296 -17.29 6.19 -2.04
C ILE A 296 -15.92 6.78 -2.38
N ALA A 297 -14.84 6.33 -1.72
CA ALA A 297 -13.48 6.81 -2.00
C ALA A 297 -13.06 6.53 -3.44
N VAL A 298 -13.32 5.33 -3.97
CA VAL A 298 -13.01 4.99 -5.38
C VAL A 298 -13.84 5.82 -6.34
N PHE A 299 -15.16 5.95 -6.12
CA PHE A 299 -16.00 6.78 -6.98
C PHE A 299 -15.62 8.25 -6.91
N GLY A 300 -15.22 8.75 -5.74
CA GLY A 300 -14.69 10.10 -5.57
C GLY A 300 -13.44 10.32 -6.42
N VAL A 301 -12.45 9.43 -6.33
CA VAL A 301 -11.24 9.52 -7.15
C VAL A 301 -11.54 9.38 -8.64
N LEU A 302 -12.41 8.44 -9.04
CA LEU A 302 -12.82 8.31 -10.44
C LEU A 302 -13.58 9.53 -10.95
N ALA A 303 -14.40 10.18 -10.13
CA ALA A 303 -15.10 11.42 -10.48
C ALA A 303 -14.10 12.57 -10.68
N VAL A 304 -13.09 12.72 -9.80
CA VAL A 304 -12.00 13.70 -9.98
C VAL A 304 -11.28 13.44 -11.29
N ILE A 305 -10.90 12.21 -11.57
CA ILE A 305 -10.24 11.82 -12.81
C ILE A 305 -11.10 12.17 -14.02
N TYR A 306 -12.40 11.88 -14.01
CA TYR A 306 -13.32 12.19 -15.10
C TYR A 306 -13.46 13.71 -15.33
N ILE A 307 -13.59 14.50 -14.24
CA ILE A 307 -13.69 15.96 -14.34
C ILE A 307 -12.41 16.54 -14.94
N LEU A 308 -11.26 16.08 -14.48
CA LEU A 308 -9.97 16.53 -14.97
C LEU A 308 -9.76 16.15 -16.43
N TYR A 309 -10.12 14.93 -16.82
CA TYR A 309 -10.06 14.46 -18.20
C TYR A 309 -10.88 15.37 -19.15
N LYS A 310 -12.11 15.71 -18.76
CA LYS A 310 -12.96 16.60 -19.56
C LYS A 310 -12.43 18.02 -19.69
N LYS A 311 -11.77 18.56 -18.65
CA LYS A 311 -11.38 19.97 -18.61
C LYS A 311 -10.03 20.27 -19.24
N ILE A 312 -9.08 19.37 -19.19
CA ILE A 312 -7.65 19.70 -19.37
C ILE A 312 -7.00 18.94 -20.52
N GLY A 313 -7.76 18.06 -21.19
CA GLY A 313 -7.31 17.44 -22.42
C GLY A 313 -6.59 16.10 -22.24
N LYS A 314 -6.32 15.49 -23.40
CA LYS A 314 -5.89 14.10 -23.54
C LYS A 314 -4.40 13.89 -23.29
N GLU A 315 -3.59 14.95 -23.33
CA GLU A 315 -2.11 14.83 -23.38
C GLU A 315 -1.51 14.06 -22.20
N PHE A 316 -1.85 14.43 -20.97
CA PHE A 316 -1.36 13.71 -19.78
C PHE A 316 -1.80 12.24 -19.82
N TRP A 317 -3.03 12.01 -20.27
CA TRP A 317 -3.62 10.69 -20.33
C TRP A 317 -2.90 9.78 -21.33
N GLU A 318 -2.61 10.29 -22.52
CA GLU A 318 -1.87 9.56 -23.55
C GLU A 318 -0.45 9.22 -23.10
N GLN A 319 0.21 10.12 -22.37
CA GLN A 319 1.54 9.89 -21.79
C GLN A 319 1.53 8.86 -20.65
N ASN A 320 0.43 8.75 -19.89
CA ASN A 320 0.34 7.93 -18.68
C ASN A 320 -0.61 6.73 -18.81
N VAL A 321 -0.97 6.39 -20.02
CA VAL A 321 -1.90 5.30 -20.35
C VAL A 321 -1.52 3.95 -19.74
N LYS A 322 -0.22 3.68 -19.63
CA LYS A 322 0.33 2.46 -19.00
C LYS A 322 -0.02 2.39 -17.52
N PHE A 323 0.12 3.51 -16.84
CA PHE A 323 -0.16 3.57 -15.42
C PHE A 323 -1.66 3.44 -15.14
N TRP A 324 -2.48 4.14 -15.91
CA TRP A 324 -3.94 4.03 -15.80
C TRP A 324 -4.45 2.62 -16.06
N GLY A 325 -3.99 1.98 -17.14
CA GLY A 325 -4.36 0.59 -17.43
C GLY A 325 -4.03 -0.35 -16.30
N PHE A 326 -2.87 -0.16 -15.65
CA PHE A 326 -2.50 -0.94 -14.46
C PHE A 326 -3.44 -0.68 -13.28
N CYS A 327 -3.82 0.57 -13.00
CA CYS A 327 -4.79 0.89 -11.93
C CYS A 327 -6.12 0.17 -12.15
N ILE A 328 -6.64 0.19 -13.40
CA ILE A 328 -7.89 -0.50 -13.75
C ILE A 328 -7.76 -2.01 -13.58
N LEU A 329 -6.66 -2.61 -14.04
CA LEU A 329 -6.43 -4.04 -13.86
C LEU A 329 -6.35 -4.42 -12.38
N LEU A 330 -5.64 -3.63 -11.57
CA LEU A 330 -5.49 -3.91 -10.16
C LEU A 330 -6.84 -3.85 -9.42
N LEU A 331 -7.68 -2.86 -9.74
CA LEU A 331 -9.04 -2.77 -9.23
C LEU A 331 -9.89 -3.97 -9.67
N SER A 332 -9.73 -4.43 -10.91
CA SER A 332 -10.42 -5.61 -11.42
C SER A 332 -9.96 -6.87 -10.71
N PHE A 333 -8.65 -7.04 -10.46
CA PHE A 333 -8.12 -8.15 -9.68
C PHE A 333 -8.66 -8.18 -8.25
N ALA A 334 -8.76 -7.02 -7.59
CA ALA A 334 -9.40 -6.92 -6.29
C ALA A 334 -10.84 -7.44 -6.33
N ASN A 335 -11.64 -7.00 -7.31
CA ASN A 335 -13.02 -7.45 -7.47
C ASN A 335 -13.13 -8.96 -7.74
N PHE A 336 -12.28 -9.54 -8.59
CA PHE A 336 -12.24 -11.00 -8.81
C PHE A 336 -11.86 -11.75 -7.55
N GLY A 337 -11.01 -11.18 -6.70
CA GLY A 337 -10.59 -11.75 -5.42
C GLY A 337 -11.60 -11.59 -4.28
N TYR A 338 -12.79 -11.04 -4.52
CA TYR A 338 -13.80 -10.75 -3.48
C TYR A 338 -14.26 -11.96 -2.68
N VAL A 339 -14.07 -13.17 -3.18
CA VAL A 339 -14.35 -14.43 -2.46
C VAL A 339 -13.55 -14.53 -1.16
N SER A 340 -12.31 -14.05 -1.17
CA SER A 340 -11.49 -13.91 0.03
C SER A 340 -11.49 -12.45 0.45
N LEU A 341 -12.21 -12.12 1.53
CA LEU A 341 -12.26 -10.74 2.05
C LEU A 341 -10.88 -10.18 2.35
N THR A 342 -9.97 -11.01 2.87
CA THR A 342 -8.58 -10.59 3.13
C THR A 342 -7.83 -10.26 1.85
N PHE A 343 -8.02 -11.05 0.78
CA PHE A 343 -7.42 -10.77 -0.52
C PHE A 343 -8.02 -9.50 -1.12
N TYR A 344 -9.36 -9.41 -1.15
CA TYR A 344 -10.07 -8.24 -1.65
C TYR A 344 -9.62 -6.97 -0.96
N ASP A 345 -9.66 -6.92 0.37
CA ASP A 345 -9.30 -5.75 1.16
C ASP A 345 -7.89 -5.24 0.85
N ARG A 346 -6.91 -6.14 0.83
CA ARG A 346 -5.51 -5.79 0.57
C ARG A 346 -5.29 -5.27 -0.85
N PHE A 347 -5.85 -5.95 -1.86
CA PHE A 347 -5.68 -5.56 -3.25
C PHE A 347 -6.51 -4.34 -3.62
N PHE A 348 -7.68 -4.17 -3.01
CA PHE A 348 -8.51 -2.99 -3.17
C PHE A 348 -7.81 -1.73 -2.63
N LYS A 349 -7.27 -1.78 -1.40
CA LYS A 349 -6.48 -0.68 -0.83
C LYS A 349 -5.26 -0.36 -1.66
N LEU A 350 -4.61 -1.38 -2.18
CA LEU A 350 -3.47 -1.17 -3.08
C LEU A 350 -3.92 -0.51 -4.40
N ALA A 351 -5.06 -0.90 -4.96
CA ALA A 351 -5.63 -0.24 -6.13
C ALA A 351 -5.97 1.23 -5.85
N VAL A 352 -6.56 1.51 -4.69
CA VAL A 352 -6.85 2.89 -4.23
C VAL A 352 -5.56 3.69 -4.07
N LEU A 353 -4.52 3.13 -3.47
CA LEU A 353 -3.20 3.75 -3.38
C LEU A 353 -2.66 4.16 -4.76
N PHE A 354 -2.71 3.24 -5.73
CA PHE A 354 -2.26 3.53 -7.10
C PHE A 354 -3.11 4.60 -7.79
N LEU A 355 -4.44 4.61 -7.55
CA LEU A 355 -5.33 5.65 -8.05
C LEU A 355 -5.01 7.01 -7.44
N TYR A 356 -4.74 7.09 -6.13
CA TYR A 356 -4.31 8.33 -5.48
C TYR A 356 -2.97 8.81 -6.03
N VAL A 357 -2.00 7.93 -6.19
CA VAL A 357 -0.69 8.25 -6.79
C VAL A 357 -0.87 8.80 -8.21
N PHE A 358 -1.67 8.13 -9.04
CA PHE A 358 -1.97 8.58 -10.41
C PHE A 358 -2.62 9.96 -10.42
N THR A 359 -3.66 10.15 -9.60
CA THR A 359 -4.40 11.42 -9.53
C THR A 359 -3.53 12.55 -8.98
N TYR A 360 -2.70 12.27 -7.97
CA TYR A 360 -1.74 13.22 -7.44
C TYR A 360 -0.73 13.67 -8.51
N MET A 361 -0.13 12.73 -9.23
CA MET A 361 0.80 13.05 -10.31
C MET A 361 0.14 13.92 -11.37
N TRP A 362 -1.09 13.60 -11.75
CA TRP A 362 -1.85 14.37 -12.70
C TRP A 362 -2.15 15.79 -12.22
N VAL A 363 -2.66 15.95 -11.00
CA VAL A 363 -2.95 17.28 -10.43
C VAL A 363 -1.67 18.12 -10.33
N MET A 364 -0.53 17.52 -9.99
CA MET A 364 0.76 18.20 -9.96
C MET A 364 1.18 18.71 -11.35
N ASP A 365 0.90 17.95 -12.41
CA ASP A 365 1.23 18.34 -13.78
C ASP A 365 0.38 19.52 -14.28
N ILE A 366 -0.90 19.54 -13.91
CA ILE A 366 -1.88 20.50 -14.43
C ILE A 366 -2.21 21.65 -13.47
N GLN A 367 -1.70 21.65 -12.24
CA GLN A 367 -2.11 22.61 -11.20
C GLN A 367 -1.98 24.09 -11.62
N SER A 368 -1.00 24.42 -12.47
CA SER A 368 -0.81 25.77 -13.02
C SER A 368 -1.90 26.18 -14.02
N LYS A 369 -2.60 25.21 -14.60
CA LYS A 369 -3.70 25.41 -15.57
C LYS A 369 -5.09 25.37 -14.91
N LEU A 370 -5.17 25.00 -13.63
CA LEU A 370 -6.43 24.86 -12.91
C LEU A 370 -6.96 26.20 -12.44
N SER A 371 -8.21 26.52 -12.80
CA SER A 371 -8.94 27.64 -12.20
C SER A 371 -9.23 27.38 -10.71
N PHE A 372 -9.41 28.44 -9.92
CA PHE A 372 -9.75 28.34 -8.51
C PHE A 372 -11.01 27.46 -8.27
N LYS A 373 -12.05 27.60 -9.09
CA LYS A 373 -13.27 26.77 -9.03
C LYS A 373 -12.98 25.29 -9.24
N SER A 374 -12.06 24.97 -10.17
CA SER A 374 -11.65 23.56 -10.42
C SER A 374 -10.83 23.02 -9.26
N GLN A 375 -9.96 23.82 -8.66
CA GLN A 375 -9.22 23.44 -7.46
C GLN A 375 -10.16 23.13 -6.29
N LEU A 376 -11.15 24.00 -6.05
CA LEU A 376 -12.14 23.82 -5.00
C LEU A 376 -12.96 22.54 -5.20
N LEU A 377 -13.41 22.28 -6.44
CA LEU A 377 -14.18 21.06 -6.76
C LEU A 377 -13.35 19.77 -6.50
N ILE A 378 -12.09 19.76 -6.94
CA ILE A 378 -11.18 18.63 -6.69
C ILE A 378 -10.98 18.45 -5.18
N THR A 379 -10.80 19.56 -4.45
CA THR A 379 -10.65 19.54 -2.99
C THR A 379 -11.86 18.91 -2.31
N MET A 380 -13.07 19.34 -2.68
CA MET A 380 -14.31 18.78 -2.09
C MET A 380 -14.44 17.28 -2.34
N VAL A 381 -14.15 16.83 -3.56
CA VAL A 381 -14.26 15.39 -3.91
C VAL A 381 -13.14 14.55 -3.26
N THR A 382 -12.02 15.16 -2.90
CA THR A 382 -10.89 14.44 -2.27
C THR A 382 -11.05 14.27 -0.77
N ILE A 383 -11.87 15.13 -0.12
CA ILE A 383 -12.15 15.06 1.33
C ILE A 383 -13.19 13.97 1.66
N ILE A 384 -14.06 13.62 0.71
CA ILE A 384 -15.06 12.56 0.85
C ILE A 384 -14.38 11.17 0.74
#